data_90f9ba5ffe37aee84679fcacdb9af716
#
_entry.id   90f9ba5ffe37aee84679fcacdb9af716
#
_cell.length_a   1.000
_cell.length_b   1.000
_cell.length_c   1.000
_cell.angle_alpha   90.00
_cell.angle_beta   90.00
_cell.angle_gamma   90.00
#
_symmetry.space_group_name_H-M   'P 1'
#
loop_
_entity.id
_entity.type
_entity.pdbx_description
1 polymer ?
#
loop_
_entity_poly.entity_id
_entity_poly.type
_entity_poly.pdbx_seq_one_letter_code
_entity_poly.pdbx_strand_id
1 'polypeptide(L)'
;MVSNTGKGHTKEEKLAAFSRLLDVQDRLRLQCPWDKKQTFESLRPNTIEETFELCDALMKRDYKDIKKELGDVLEHVMFYSIIGREDGEFDICDVCNQEADKLMFRHPFINWKEEGNWTVSNPDMYINDEGQVVYKESDAGNGEAGTASSEETLALGASKPKTATSVEKTWEQIKQQEKDGNERVLSGVPNSLPSLIKAYRIQDKARNVGFDWKEKEDVWDKVQEELEELKVELAKGDKENSTRELGDFIFSVINAARLYKLNPDNALEKTNQKFIRRFNYVEDHSLKQGKNL
;
A
#
# COMPACT_ATOMS: atom_id res chain seq x y z
N MET A 1 15.77 -14.13 18.81
CA MET A 1 15.56 -15.39 18.02
C MET A 1 14.16 -15.37 17.45
N VAL A 2 14.02 -15.13 16.16
CA VAL A 2 12.74 -15.33 15.48
C VAL A 2 12.50 -16.83 15.44
N SER A 3 11.48 -17.33 16.13
CA SER A 3 11.13 -18.75 16.12
C SER A 3 10.69 -19.13 14.70
N ASN A 4 11.55 -19.85 13.99
CA ASN A 4 11.27 -20.37 12.66
C ASN A 4 10.33 -21.59 12.81
N THR A 5 9.04 -21.36 12.91
CA THR A 5 8.01 -22.39 13.06
C THR A 5 7.50 -22.97 11.73
N GLY A 6 8.15 -22.65 10.61
CA GLY A 6 7.82 -23.15 9.28
C GLY A 6 8.99 -23.82 8.59
N LYS A 7 8.73 -24.64 7.56
CA LYS A 7 9.72 -25.18 6.61
C LYS A 7 10.37 -24.04 5.82
N GLY A 8 11.16 -23.19 6.47
CA GLY A 8 11.79 -22.03 5.84
C GLY A 8 13.20 -22.40 5.40
N HIS A 9 13.55 -22.02 4.18
CA HIS A 9 14.92 -22.04 3.67
C HIS A 9 15.83 -21.13 4.49
N THR A 10 17.14 -21.43 4.51
CA THR A 10 18.16 -20.57 5.13
C THR A 10 18.23 -19.23 4.40
N LYS A 11 18.92 -18.25 5.01
CA LYS A 11 19.14 -16.95 4.38
C LYS A 11 19.96 -17.10 3.10
N GLU A 12 20.96 -17.96 3.11
CA GLU A 12 21.83 -18.26 1.99
C GLU A 12 21.05 -18.88 0.82
N GLU A 13 20.16 -19.84 1.08
CA GLU A 13 19.29 -20.43 0.06
C GLU A 13 18.33 -19.39 -0.56
N LYS A 14 17.80 -18.48 0.26
CA LYS A 14 16.92 -17.39 -0.23
C LYS A 14 17.71 -16.41 -1.11
N LEU A 15 18.92 -16.03 -0.69
CA LEU A 15 19.79 -15.16 -1.48
C LEU A 15 20.21 -15.82 -2.80
N ALA A 16 20.53 -17.11 -2.79
CA ALA A 16 20.87 -17.86 -4.00
C ALA A 16 19.67 -17.95 -4.98
N ALA A 17 18.46 -18.16 -4.45
CA ALA A 17 17.25 -18.17 -5.27
C ALA A 17 16.96 -16.82 -5.89
N PHE A 18 17.14 -15.73 -5.14
CA PHE A 18 16.98 -14.36 -5.64
C PHE A 18 18.03 -14.02 -6.69
N SER A 19 19.32 -14.33 -6.43
CA SER A 19 20.40 -14.16 -7.40
C SER A 19 20.12 -14.90 -8.72
N ARG A 20 19.67 -16.16 -8.63
CA ARG A 20 19.30 -16.92 -9.82
C ARG A 20 18.19 -16.23 -10.63
N LEU A 21 17.20 -15.65 -9.97
CA LEU A 21 16.11 -14.96 -10.67
C LEU A 21 16.60 -13.68 -11.35
N LEU A 22 17.52 -12.93 -10.73
CA LEU A 22 18.19 -11.79 -11.35
C LEU A 22 18.95 -12.21 -12.63
N ASP A 23 19.74 -13.27 -12.55
CA ASP A 23 20.50 -13.78 -13.70
C ASP A 23 19.58 -14.19 -14.86
N VAL A 24 18.44 -14.80 -14.54
CA VAL A 24 17.44 -15.19 -15.55
C VAL A 24 16.84 -13.94 -16.21
N GLN A 25 16.46 -12.96 -15.42
CA GLN A 25 15.82 -11.74 -15.93
C GLN A 25 16.79 -10.91 -16.79
N ASP A 26 18.04 -10.75 -16.36
CA ASP A 26 19.09 -10.13 -17.18
C ASP A 26 19.28 -10.84 -18.53
N ARG A 27 19.27 -12.17 -18.50
CA ARG A 27 19.42 -12.96 -19.72
C ARG A 27 18.21 -12.82 -20.66
N LEU A 28 16.99 -12.80 -20.11
CA LEU A 28 15.78 -12.56 -20.89
C LEU A 28 15.81 -11.19 -21.53
N ARG A 29 16.15 -10.14 -20.78
CA ARG A 29 16.30 -8.79 -21.32
C ARG A 29 17.28 -8.73 -22.51
N LEU A 30 18.38 -9.49 -22.44
CA LEU A 30 19.40 -9.52 -23.48
C LEU A 30 19.04 -10.40 -24.69
N GLN A 31 18.21 -11.43 -24.54
CA GLN A 31 18.04 -12.46 -25.56
C GLN A 31 16.59 -12.61 -26.06
N CYS A 32 15.58 -12.34 -25.24
CA CYS A 32 14.19 -12.48 -25.63
C CYS A 32 13.73 -11.25 -26.45
N PRO A 33 13.20 -11.43 -27.67
CA PRO A 33 12.76 -10.32 -28.50
C PRO A 33 11.58 -9.53 -27.89
N TRP A 34 10.79 -10.15 -27.04
CA TRP A 34 9.68 -9.51 -26.34
C TRP A 34 10.18 -8.62 -25.21
N ASP A 35 11.05 -9.17 -24.33
CA ASP A 35 11.61 -8.45 -23.20
C ASP A 35 12.41 -7.21 -23.62
N LYS A 36 13.19 -7.32 -24.72
CA LYS A 36 13.97 -6.21 -25.27
C LYS A 36 13.16 -4.97 -25.63
N LYS A 37 11.88 -5.14 -25.93
CA LYS A 37 11.01 -4.05 -26.39
C LYS A 37 10.22 -3.40 -25.28
N GLN A 38 10.25 -3.99 -24.10
CA GLN A 38 9.45 -3.46 -22.99
C GLN A 38 10.00 -2.16 -22.44
N THR A 39 9.09 -1.27 -22.08
CA THR A 39 9.34 0.02 -21.41
C THR A 39 8.51 0.10 -20.13
N PHE A 40 8.72 1.13 -19.33
CA PHE A 40 7.86 1.41 -18.15
C PHE A 40 6.38 1.47 -18.55
N GLU A 41 6.07 2.14 -19.66
CA GLU A 41 4.69 2.32 -20.14
C GLU A 41 4.09 1.00 -20.66
N SER A 42 4.87 0.20 -21.39
CA SER A 42 4.36 -1.03 -21.99
C SER A 42 4.06 -2.11 -20.95
N LEU A 43 4.83 -2.18 -19.87
CA LEU A 43 4.64 -3.13 -18.77
C LEU A 43 3.61 -2.68 -17.74
N ARG A 44 3.31 -1.38 -17.66
CA ARG A 44 2.37 -0.85 -16.67
C ARG A 44 1.01 -1.55 -16.64
N PRO A 45 0.34 -1.83 -17.78
CA PRO A 45 -0.92 -2.57 -17.79
C PRO A 45 -0.78 -3.97 -17.17
N ASN A 46 0.27 -4.71 -17.52
CA ASN A 46 0.53 -6.03 -16.97
C ASN A 46 0.76 -5.98 -15.45
N THR A 47 1.52 -5.00 -14.96
CA THR A 47 1.72 -4.82 -13.51
C THR A 47 0.40 -4.61 -12.75
N ILE A 48 -0.54 -3.89 -13.36
CA ILE A 48 -1.89 -3.71 -12.80
C ILE A 48 -2.62 -5.05 -12.76
N GLU A 49 -2.57 -5.81 -13.85
CA GLU A 49 -3.20 -7.13 -13.98
C GLU A 49 -2.66 -8.10 -12.92
N GLU A 50 -1.34 -8.30 -12.85
CA GLU A 50 -0.71 -9.18 -11.87
C GLU A 50 -0.99 -8.76 -10.41
N THR A 51 -1.07 -7.46 -10.17
CA THR A 51 -1.44 -6.95 -8.84
C THR A 51 -2.88 -7.33 -8.48
N PHE A 52 -3.82 -7.28 -9.43
CA PHE A 52 -5.20 -7.69 -9.17
C PHE A 52 -5.34 -9.21 -9.09
N GLU A 53 -4.58 -9.99 -9.86
CA GLU A 53 -4.54 -11.45 -9.74
C GLU A 53 -4.02 -11.87 -8.36
N LEU A 54 -2.96 -11.22 -7.88
CA LEU A 54 -2.48 -11.41 -6.51
C LEU A 54 -3.57 -11.08 -5.48
N CYS A 55 -4.29 -9.97 -5.65
CA CYS A 55 -5.38 -9.61 -4.74
C CYS A 55 -6.49 -10.67 -4.73
N ASP A 56 -6.86 -11.22 -5.88
CA ASP A 56 -7.85 -12.28 -5.99
C ASP A 56 -7.38 -13.58 -5.30
N ALA A 57 -6.15 -13.99 -5.54
CA ALA A 57 -5.53 -15.14 -4.88
C ALA A 57 -5.50 -14.98 -3.35
N LEU A 58 -5.16 -13.77 -2.85
CA LEU A 58 -5.18 -13.44 -1.42
C LEU A 58 -6.58 -13.53 -0.82
N MET A 59 -7.61 -13.05 -1.52
CA MET A 59 -9.02 -13.13 -1.09
C MET A 59 -9.51 -14.57 -0.99
N LYS A 60 -9.10 -15.43 -1.93
CA LYS A 60 -9.42 -16.86 -1.95
C LYS A 60 -8.58 -17.67 -0.96
N ARG A 61 -7.48 -17.11 -0.44
CA ARG A 61 -6.45 -17.80 0.36
C ARG A 61 -5.86 -19.02 -0.35
N ASP A 62 -5.72 -18.95 -1.67
CA ASP A 62 -5.08 -19.99 -2.46
C ASP A 62 -3.56 -19.79 -2.42
N TYR A 63 -2.89 -20.55 -1.56
CA TYR A 63 -1.44 -20.44 -1.38
C TYR A 63 -0.62 -20.82 -2.62
N LYS A 64 -1.18 -21.62 -3.52
CA LYS A 64 -0.52 -21.98 -4.77
C LYS A 64 -0.52 -20.78 -5.72
N ASP A 65 -1.69 -20.16 -5.89
CA ASP A 65 -1.84 -18.98 -6.73
C ASP A 65 -1.15 -17.77 -6.08
N ILE A 66 -1.29 -17.54 -4.77
CA ILE A 66 -0.53 -16.49 -4.07
C ILE A 66 0.96 -16.56 -4.37
N LYS A 67 1.55 -17.76 -4.34
CA LYS A 67 2.98 -17.94 -4.63
C LYS A 67 3.30 -17.61 -6.08
N LYS A 68 2.42 -17.97 -7.03
CA LYS A 68 2.56 -17.67 -8.44
C LYS A 68 2.54 -16.14 -8.65
N GLU A 69 1.47 -15.49 -8.21
CA GLU A 69 1.26 -14.06 -8.44
C GLU A 69 2.30 -13.17 -7.71
N LEU A 70 2.80 -13.62 -6.55
CA LEU A 70 3.96 -12.97 -5.91
C LEU A 70 5.22 -13.07 -6.78
N GLY A 71 5.39 -14.15 -7.52
CA GLY A 71 6.48 -14.31 -8.48
C GLY A 71 6.36 -13.30 -9.62
N ASP A 72 5.16 -13.17 -10.20
CA ASP A 72 4.88 -12.30 -11.34
C ASP A 72 5.02 -10.81 -10.95
N VAL A 73 4.53 -10.41 -9.77
CA VAL A 73 4.78 -9.05 -9.23
C VAL A 73 6.28 -8.81 -8.97
N LEU A 74 7.01 -9.80 -8.43
CA LEU A 74 8.46 -9.69 -8.20
C LEU A 74 9.22 -9.57 -9.52
N GLU A 75 8.82 -10.31 -10.56
CA GLU A 75 9.38 -10.20 -11.91
C GLU A 75 9.26 -8.76 -12.42
N HIS A 76 8.11 -8.12 -12.28
CA HIS A 76 7.91 -6.74 -12.69
C HIS A 76 8.83 -5.76 -11.92
N VAL A 77 9.01 -5.97 -10.61
CA VAL A 77 9.97 -5.15 -9.83
C VAL A 77 11.38 -5.26 -10.40
N MET A 78 11.84 -6.48 -10.72
CA MET A 78 13.15 -6.68 -11.32
C MET A 78 13.23 -6.10 -12.73
N PHE A 79 12.19 -6.27 -13.52
CA PHE A 79 12.14 -5.76 -14.89
C PHE A 79 12.27 -4.23 -14.93
N TYR A 80 11.49 -3.52 -14.09
CA TYR A 80 11.62 -2.06 -13.96
C TYR A 80 13.01 -1.65 -13.46
N SER A 81 13.62 -2.44 -12.59
CA SER A 81 14.98 -2.16 -12.11
C SER A 81 16.03 -2.32 -13.21
N ILE A 82 15.81 -3.24 -14.16
CA ILE A 82 16.67 -3.39 -15.35
C ILE A 82 16.51 -2.20 -16.29
N ILE A 83 15.27 -1.74 -16.54
CA ILE A 83 15.01 -0.57 -17.38
C ILE A 83 15.63 0.68 -16.73
N GLY A 84 15.44 0.87 -15.40
CA GLY A 84 16.06 1.97 -14.67
C GLY A 84 17.59 1.98 -14.75
N ARG A 85 18.21 0.79 -14.72
CA ARG A 85 19.67 0.63 -14.92
C ARG A 85 20.10 1.00 -16.35
N GLU A 86 19.31 0.64 -17.37
CA GLU A 86 19.56 0.99 -18.76
C GLU A 86 19.47 2.51 -18.98
N ASP A 87 18.56 3.18 -18.26
CA ASP A 87 18.42 4.64 -18.27
C ASP A 87 19.51 5.35 -17.42
N GLY A 88 20.29 4.59 -16.63
CA GLY A 88 21.34 5.13 -15.77
C GLY A 88 20.85 5.77 -14.47
N GLU A 89 19.61 5.48 -14.05
CA GLU A 89 18.95 6.12 -12.91
C GLU A 89 19.05 5.27 -11.63
N PHE A 90 18.71 3.98 -11.69
CA PHE A 90 18.72 3.07 -10.52
C PHE A 90 18.72 1.61 -10.96
N ASP A 91 19.09 0.72 -10.04
CA ASP A 91 18.94 -0.73 -10.20
C ASP A 91 18.24 -1.37 -9.00
N ILE A 92 18.19 -2.71 -8.98
CA ILE A 92 17.52 -3.47 -7.90
C ILE A 92 18.23 -3.28 -6.54
N CYS A 93 19.52 -2.99 -6.52
CA CYS A 93 20.26 -2.71 -5.29
C CYS A 93 19.77 -1.41 -4.67
N ASP A 94 19.59 -0.37 -5.48
CA ASP A 94 19.05 0.93 -5.04
C ASP A 94 17.64 0.79 -4.49
N VAL A 95 16.77 0.03 -5.19
CA VAL A 95 15.40 -0.25 -4.76
C VAL A 95 15.39 -0.95 -3.40
N CYS A 96 16.19 -1.99 -3.21
CA CYS A 96 16.25 -2.74 -1.97
C CYS A 96 16.84 -1.91 -0.81
N ASN A 97 17.90 -1.16 -1.06
CA ASN A 97 18.55 -0.33 -0.06
C ASN A 97 17.66 0.81 0.39
N GLN A 98 17.04 1.52 -0.55
CA GLN A 98 16.11 2.61 -0.25
C GLN A 98 14.92 2.11 0.60
N GLU A 99 14.36 0.96 0.25
CA GLU A 99 13.25 0.39 1.03
C GLU A 99 13.70 -0.05 2.43
N ALA A 100 14.90 -0.65 2.56
CA ALA A 100 15.45 -1.05 3.85
C ALA A 100 15.68 0.16 4.75
N ASP A 101 16.34 1.20 4.26
CA ASP A 101 16.62 2.44 5.00
C ASP A 101 15.32 3.12 5.44
N LYS A 102 14.32 3.20 4.54
CA LYS A 102 12.99 3.73 4.84
C LYS A 102 12.29 2.94 5.95
N LEU A 103 12.34 1.61 5.90
CA LEU A 103 11.75 0.76 6.93
C LEU A 103 12.46 0.93 8.27
N MET A 104 13.79 1.02 8.28
CA MET A 104 14.56 1.25 9.50
C MET A 104 14.24 2.63 10.10
N PHE A 105 14.17 3.67 9.30
CA PHE A 105 13.82 5.02 9.71
C PHE A 105 12.42 5.11 10.31
N ARG A 106 11.44 4.43 9.69
CA ARG A 106 10.03 4.43 10.13
C ARG A 106 9.76 3.57 11.37
N HIS A 107 10.78 2.87 11.88
CA HIS A 107 10.68 2.05 13.09
C HIS A 107 11.69 2.50 14.16
N PRO A 108 11.64 3.76 14.65
CA PRO A 108 12.59 4.30 15.60
C PRO A 108 12.54 3.62 16.99
N PHE A 109 11.49 2.83 17.25
CA PHE A 109 11.32 2.04 18.46
C PHE A 109 12.07 0.68 18.42
N ILE A 110 12.71 0.35 17.28
CA ILE A 110 13.60 -0.81 17.13
C ILE A 110 15.04 -0.30 17.29
N ASN A 111 15.81 -0.95 18.17
CA ASN A 111 17.23 -0.66 18.31
C ASN A 111 18.01 -1.42 17.22
N TRP A 112 18.43 -0.72 16.19
CA TRP A 112 19.16 -1.29 15.05
C TRP A 112 20.66 -1.56 15.34
N LYS A 113 21.18 -1.21 16.55
CA LYS A 113 22.52 -1.63 17.01
C LYS A 113 22.51 -3.01 17.67
N GLU A 114 21.32 -3.53 18.04
CA GLU A 114 21.17 -4.86 18.65
C GLU A 114 20.98 -5.94 17.56
N GLU A 115 21.49 -7.14 17.82
CA GLU A 115 21.26 -8.37 17.04
C GLU A 115 21.48 -8.27 15.52
N GLY A 116 22.64 -7.79 15.04
CA GLY A 116 23.01 -7.85 13.62
C GLY A 116 23.97 -6.75 13.18
N ASN A 117 24.50 -6.88 11.98
CA ASN A 117 25.30 -5.83 11.33
C ASN A 117 24.37 -4.99 10.45
N TRP A 118 23.61 -4.12 11.06
CA TRP A 118 22.70 -3.21 10.35
C TRP A 118 23.48 -1.99 9.87
N THR A 119 23.29 -1.65 8.60
CA THR A 119 23.88 -0.47 7.98
C THR A 119 22.80 0.32 7.24
N VAL A 120 23.02 1.60 7.09
CA VAL A 120 22.21 2.49 6.28
C VAL A 120 22.98 2.79 5.01
N SER A 121 22.32 2.68 3.86
CA SER A 121 22.91 2.91 2.54
C SER A 121 22.82 4.38 2.12
N ASN A 122 21.82 5.10 2.61
CA ASN A 122 21.66 6.53 2.34
C ASN A 122 22.78 7.33 3.01
N PRO A 123 23.60 8.09 2.26
CA PRO A 123 24.71 8.87 2.80
C PRO A 123 24.29 9.98 3.76
N ASP A 124 23.04 10.43 3.69
CA ASP A 124 22.48 11.48 4.55
C ASP A 124 21.93 10.94 5.88
N MET A 125 21.96 9.62 6.08
CA MET A 125 21.42 8.97 7.26
C MET A 125 22.51 8.24 8.04
N TYR A 126 22.25 7.93 9.31
CA TYR A 126 23.11 7.11 10.15
C TYR A 126 22.32 6.48 11.30
N ILE A 127 22.91 5.47 11.96
CA ILE A 127 22.34 4.88 13.18
C ILE A 127 22.98 5.60 14.38
N ASN A 128 22.17 6.31 15.17
CA ASN A 128 22.61 7.07 16.34
C ASN A 128 22.95 6.16 17.54
N ASP A 129 23.32 6.74 18.68
CA ASP A 129 23.75 5.96 19.86
C ASP A 129 22.62 5.17 20.50
N GLU A 130 21.39 5.61 20.36
CA GLU A 130 20.18 4.93 20.80
C GLU A 130 19.74 3.79 19.85
N GLY A 131 20.44 3.60 18.72
CA GLY A 131 20.15 2.59 17.71
C GLY A 131 19.04 2.95 16.74
N GLN A 132 18.72 4.23 16.63
CA GLN A 132 17.71 4.75 15.70
C GLN A 132 18.36 5.23 14.41
N VAL A 133 17.67 5.10 13.28
CA VAL A 133 18.07 5.71 12.01
C VAL A 133 17.58 7.14 11.98
N VAL A 134 18.51 8.07 11.76
CA VAL A 134 18.22 9.52 11.72
C VAL A 134 19.00 10.18 10.58
N TYR A 135 18.52 11.35 10.13
CA TYR A 135 19.24 12.17 9.16
C TYR A 135 20.41 12.90 9.82
N LYS A 136 21.49 13.10 9.07
CA LYS A 136 22.59 13.98 9.45
C LYS A 136 22.10 15.42 9.49
N GLU A 137 22.54 16.19 10.48
CA GLU A 137 22.28 17.62 10.51
C GLU A 137 22.92 18.27 9.28
N SER A 138 22.14 19.06 8.54
CA SER A 138 22.69 19.83 7.42
C SER A 138 23.40 21.06 7.97
N ASP A 139 24.66 21.29 7.61
CA ASP A 139 25.45 22.51 7.92
C ASP A 139 24.87 23.80 7.28
N ALA A 140 23.67 23.76 6.74
CA ALA A 140 23.01 24.89 6.10
C ALA A 140 22.26 25.71 7.13
N GLY A 141 22.91 26.77 7.61
CA GLY A 141 22.28 27.83 8.36
C GLY A 141 21.12 28.47 7.63
N ASN A 142 20.04 28.73 8.33
CA ASN A 142 18.91 29.60 8.01
C ASN A 142 18.24 29.39 6.63
N GLY A 143 17.31 28.45 6.55
CA GLY A 143 16.35 28.35 5.45
C GLY A 143 15.20 27.43 5.84
N GLU A 144 14.00 27.98 5.94
CA GLU A 144 12.74 27.31 6.23
C GLU A 144 12.49 26.14 5.26
N ALA A 145 12.77 24.93 5.70
CA ALA A 145 12.20 23.71 5.12
C ALA A 145 12.17 22.67 6.23
N GLY A 146 10.97 22.23 6.61
CA GLY A 146 10.67 21.39 7.75
C GLY A 146 11.38 20.04 7.76
N THR A 147 12.63 20.04 8.18
CA THR A 147 13.31 18.87 8.71
C THR A 147 13.03 18.87 10.20
N ALA A 148 12.19 17.95 10.66
CA ALA A 148 12.05 17.69 12.08
C ALA A 148 13.43 17.50 12.67
N SER A 149 13.70 18.19 13.78
CA SER A 149 14.93 18.06 14.52
C SER A 149 15.13 16.59 14.92
N SER A 150 16.39 16.16 15.01
CA SER A 150 16.77 14.85 15.56
C SER A 150 16.08 14.58 16.92
N GLU A 151 15.77 15.61 17.68
CA GLU A 151 15.05 15.55 18.96
C GLU A 151 13.59 15.09 18.84
N GLU A 152 12.84 15.45 17.79
CA GLU A 152 11.46 15.00 17.59
C GLU A 152 11.39 13.54 17.18
N THR A 153 12.32 13.09 16.33
CA THR A 153 12.44 11.66 15.95
C THR A 153 12.86 10.81 17.16
N LEU A 154 13.77 11.32 17.99
CA LEU A 154 14.19 10.71 19.25
C LEU A 154 13.00 10.60 20.23
N ALA A 155 12.15 11.63 20.32
CA ALA A 155 10.97 11.61 21.18
C ALA A 155 9.92 10.57 20.74
N LEU A 156 9.77 10.36 19.45
CA LEU A 156 8.88 9.33 18.89
C LEU A 156 9.38 7.89 19.15
N GLY A 157 10.71 7.71 19.20
CA GLY A 157 11.34 6.41 19.53
C GLY A 157 11.40 6.10 21.03
N ALA A 158 11.24 7.10 21.91
CA ALA A 158 11.40 6.95 23.35
C ALA A 158 10.31 6.05 24.01
N SER A 159 9.17 5.84 23.38
CA SER A 159 8.13 4.93 23.86
C SER A 159 7.84 3.82 22.85
N LYS A 160 8.22 2.59 23.18
CA LYS A 160 7.92 1.42 22.36
C LYS A 160 6.38 1.29 22.18
N PRO A 161 5.86 1.40 20.94
CA PRO A 161 4.41 1.33 20.75
C PRO A 161 3.89 -0.06 21.12
N LYS A 162 2.79 -0.08 21.89
CA LYS A 162 2.21 -1.33 22.40
C LYS A 162 1.13 -1.92 21.47
N THR A 163 0.64 -1.17 20.51
CA THR A 163 -0.45 -1.57 19.61
C THR A 163 -0.15 -1.22 18.17
N ALA A 164 -0.72 -1.97 17.21
CA ALA A 164 -0.61 -1.66 15.78
C ALA A 164 -1.08 -0.23 15.47
N THR A 165 -2.18 0.21 16.09
CA THR A 165 -2.71 1.57 15.89
C THR A 165 -1.73 2.67 16.37
N SER A 166 -0.96 2.42 17.44
CA SER A 166 0.08 3.38 17.86
C SER A 166 1.25 3.41 16.89
N VAL A 167 1.61 2.28 16.28
CA VAL A 167 2.62 2.21 15.22
C VAL A 167 2.16 3.00 13.98
N GLU A 168 0.91 2.81 13.55
CA GLU A 168 0.34 3.53 12.39
C GLU A 168 0.37 5.05 12.56
N LYS A 169 0.03 5.55 13.76
CA LYS A 169 0.11 6.99 14.09
C LYS A 169 1.55 7.50 14.04
N THR A 170 2.48 6.75 14.62
CA THR A 170 3.90 7.09 14.59
C THR A 170 4.42 7.14 13.15
N TRP A 171 4.04 6.20 12.31
CA TRP A 171 4.44 6.20 10.89
C TRP A 171 3.95 7.42 10.11
N GLU A 172 2.71 7.87 10.32
CA GLU A 172 2.22 9.07 9.62
C GLU A 172 2.94 10.33 10.10
N GLN A 173 3.30 10.43 11.38
CA GLN A 173 4.12 11.51 11.90
C GLN A 173 5.54 11.48 11.30
N ILE A 174 6.17 10.30 11.24
CA ILE A 174 7.51 10.12 10.68
C ILE A 174 7.54 10.42 9.18
N LYS A 175 6.51 10.01 8.42
CA LYS A 175 6.41 10.32 6.99
C LYS A 175 6.38 11.82 6.67
N GLN A 176 5.90 12.65 7.59
CA GLN A 176 5.97 14.10 7.46
C GLN A 176 7.37 14.65 7.69
N GLN A 177 8.25 13.88 8.34
CA GLN A 177 9.64 14.22 8.65
C GLN A 177 10.63 13.70 7.60
N GLU A 178 10.18 12.91 6.62
CA GLU A 178 11.02 12.44 5.52
C GLU A 178 11.45 13.63 4.64
N LYS A 179 12.70 13.64 4.18
CA LYS A 179 13.28 14.74 3.37
C LYS A 179 12.48 14.99 2.07
N ASP A 180 11.85 13.92 1.55
CA ASP A 180 10.89 13.95 0.42
C ASP A 180 9.44 13.80 0.91
N GLY A 181 9.17 14.13 2.18
CA GLY A 181 7.88 13.99 2.81
C GLY A 181 6.81 14.84 2.13
N ASN A 182 5.59 14.35 2.18
CA ASN A 182 4.47 15.07 1.58
C ASN A 182 4.23 16.40 2.28
N GLU A 183 4.27 17.52 1.57
CA GLU A 183 3.97 18.86 2.11
C GLU A 183 2.58 18.94 2.75
N ARG A 184 1.65 18.11 2.32
CA ARG A 184 0.28 18.04 2.85
C ARG A 184 -0.12 16.62 3.15
N VAL A 185 -0.97 16.42 4.14
CA VAL A 185 -1.46 15.11 4.60
C VAL A 185 -1.98 14.23 3.46
N LEU A 186 -2.72 14.81 2.53
CA LEU A 186 -3.36 14.07 1.44
C LEU A 186 -2.55 14.01 0.14
N SER A 187 -1.45 14.75 0.00
CA SER A 187 -0.63 14.74 -1.23
C SER A 187 -0.02 13.37 -1.53
N GLY A 188 0.19 12.53 -0.51
CA GLY A 188 0.66 11.16 -0.69
C GLY A 188 -0.42 10.13 -1.02
N VAL A 189 -1.63 10.56 -1.46
CA VAL A 189 -2.66 9.64 -1.96
C VAL A 189 -2.56 9.60 -3.48
N PRO A 190 -2.19 8.45 -4.09
CA PRO A 190 -2.04 8.36 -5.54
C PRO A 190 -3.36 8.65 -6.27
N ASN A 191 -3.30 9.48 -7.32
CA ASN A 191 -4.48 9.81 -8.12
C ASN A 191 -5.06 8.61 -8.87
N SER A 192 -4.22 7.62 -9.17
CA SER A 192 -4.57 6.40 -9.92
C SER A 192 -5.25 5.32 -9.10
N LEU A 193 -5.40 5.48 -7.78
CA LEU A 193 -6.09 4.49 -6.96
C LEU A 193 -7.56 4.35 -7.37
N PRO A 194 -8.10 3.11 -7.40
CA PRO A 194 -9.54 2.88 -7.53
C PRO A 194 -10.33 3.69 -6.49
N SER A 195 -11.46 4.27 -6.90
CA SER A 195 -12.17 5.29 -6.12
C SER A 195 -12.53 4.86 -4.71
N LEU A 196 -12.96 3.61 -4.52
CA LEU A 196 -13.34 3.08 -3.21
C LEU A 196 -12.13 2.99 -2.27
N ILE A 197 -11.02 2.42 -2.77
CA ILE A 197 -9.75 2.33 -2.02
C ILE A 197 -9.21 3.74 -1.74
N LYS A 198 -9.30 4.67 -2.72
CA LYS A 198 -8.87 6.06 -2.55
C LYS A 198 -9.67 6.76 -1.45
N ALA A 199 -10.99 6.62 -1.43
CA ALA A 199 -11.84 7.22 -0.40
C ALA A 199 -11.48 6.72 1.00
N TYR A 200 -11.33 5.40 1.17
CA TYR A 200 -10.89 4.81 2.43
C TYR A 200 -9.53 5.37 2.87
N ARG A 201 -8.57 5.47 1.94
CA ARG A 201 -7.22 5.95 2.22
C ARG A 201 -7.18 7.44 2.59
N ILE A 202 -7.99 8.28 1.92
CA ILE A 202 -8.14 9.70 2.25
C ILE A 202 -8.64 9.86 3.69
N GLN A 203 -9.69 9.15 4.05
CA GLN A 203 -10.30 9.21 5.38
C GLN A 203 -9.36 8.68 6.47
N ASP A 204 -8.62 7.60 6.18
CA ASP A 204 -7.65 7.05 7.10
C ASP A 204 -6.49 8.02 7.38
N LYS A 205 -5.99 8.71 6.35
CA LYS A 205 -4.97 9.75 6.51
C LYS A 205 -5.48 10.95 7.30
N ALA A 206 -6.71 11.41 7.04
CA ALA A 206 -7.33 12.50 7.78
C ALA A 206 -7.48 12.15 9.27
N ARG A 207 -7.92 10.93 9.59
CA ARG A 207 -7.98 10.41 10.97
C ARG A 207 -6.62 10.51 11.68
N ASN A 208 -5.55 10.13 11.00
CA ASN A 208 -4.22 10.06 11.62
C ASN A 208 -3.69 11.43 12.08
N VAL A 209 -4.21 12.52 11.53
CA VAL A 209 -3.92 13.89 11.96
C VAL A 209 -5.02 14.50 12.86
N GLY A 210 -5.90 13.66 13.38
CA GLY A 210 -6.93 14.09 14.33
C GLY A 210 -8.25 14.55 13.72
N PHE A 211 -8.40 14.51 12.39
CA PHE A 211 -9.67 14.82 11.74
C PHE A 211 -10.53 13.54 11.64
N ASP A 212 -11.27 13.26 12.72
CA ASP A 212 -12.14 12.10 12.82
C ASP A 212 -13.34 12.38 13.72
N TRP A 213 -14.33 11.51 13.66
CA TRP A 213 -15.49 11.54 14.54
C TRP A 213 -15.08 11.26 16.00
N LYS A 214 -15.69 11.97 16.93
CA LYS A 214 -15.45 11.72 18.38
C LYS A 214 -16.08 10.40 18.79
N GLU A 215 -17.34 10.21 18.46
CA GLU A 215 -18.09 8.98 18.68
C GLU A 215 -18.35 8.31 17.33
N LYS A 216 -18.07 7.02 17.23
CA LYS A 216 -18.24 6.28 15.97
C LYS A 216 -19.69 6.13 15.53
N GLU A 217 -20.62 6.26 16.47
CA GLU A 217 -22.06 6.17 16.25
C GLU A 217 -22.58 7.37 15.45
N ASP A 218 -22.00 8.54 15.64
CA ASP A 218 -22.43 9.81 14.99
C ASP A 218 -22.27 9.77 13.46
N VAL A 219 -21.42 8.88 12.94
CA VAL A 219 -21.26 8.72 11.48
C VAL A 219 -22.55 8.27 10.79
N TRP A 220 -23.43 7.55 11.50
CA TRP A 220 -24.67 7.08 10.90
C TRP A 220 -25.67 8.19 10.64
N ASP A 221 -25.65 9.27 11.44
CA ASP A 221 -26.44 10.46 11.18
C ASP A 221 -26.03 11.10 9.85
N LYS A 222 -24.71 11.15 9.58
CA LYS A 222 -24.20 11.64 8.30
C LYS A 222 -24.55 10.72 7.12
N VAL A 223 -24.48 9.40 7.31
CA VAL A 223 -24.90 8.43 6.28
C VAL A 223 -26.38 8.63 5.93
N GLN A 224 -27.23 8.87 6.93
CA GLN A 224 -28.65 9.09 6.74
C GLN A 224 -28.92 10.44 6.05
N GLU A 225 -28.21 11.50 6.42
CA GLU A 225 -28.27 12.81 5.78
C GLU A 225 -27.97 12.70 4.28
N GLU A 226 -26.81 12.13 3.91
CA GLU A 226 -26.41 11.96 2.50
C GLU A 226 -27.39 11.09 1.71
N LEU A 227 -27.98 10.08 2.35
CA LEU A 227 -29.01 9.24 1.73
C LEU A 227 -30.27 10.06 1.42
N GLU A 228 -30.71 10.94 2.32
CA GLU A 228 -31.89 11.79 2.11
C GLU A 228 -31.63 12.87 1.06
N GLU A 229 -30.43 13.47 1.04
CA GLU A 229 -30.02 14.43 0.01
C GLU A 229 -30.02 13.78 -1.39
N LEU A 230 -29.46 12.58 -1.51
CA LEU A 230 -29.52 11.79 -2.74
C LEU A 230 -30.94 11.53 -3.20
N LYS A 231 -31.86 11.14 -2.29
CA LYS A 231 -33.28 10.89 -2.63
C LYS A 231 -33.97 12.14 -3.12
N VAL A 232 -33.66 13.29 -2.51
CA VAL A 232 -34.25 14.58 -2.95
C VAL A 232 -33.80 14.93 -4.35
N GLU A 233 -32.52 14.79 -4.69
CA GLU A 233 -32.04 15.13 -6.03
C GLU A 233 -32.52 14.12 -7.09
N LEU A 234 -32.61 12.83 -6.75
CA LEU A 234 -33.25 11.82 -7.62
C LEU A 234 -34.72 12.13 -7.92
N ALA A 235 -35.47 12.60 -6.91
CA ALA A 235 -36.86 12.98 -7.08
C ALA A 235 -37.06 14.21 -7.98
N LYS A 236 -36.08 15.13 -8.00
CA LYS A 236 -36.07 16.29 -8.92
C LYS A 236 -35.69 15.91 -10.35
N GLY A 237 -35.10 14.74 -10.57
CA GLY A 237 -34.60 14.30 -11.87
C GLY A 237 -33.31 15.01 -12.29
N ASP A 238 -32.65 15.69 -11.38
CA ASP A 238 -31.35 16.35 -11.62
C ASP A 238 -30.22 15.31 -11.58
N LYS A 239 -29.80 14.89 -12.76
CA LYS A 239 -28.77 13.84 -12.90
C LYS A 239 -27.40 14.27 -12.38
N GLU A 240 -27.03 15.53 -12.55
CA GLU A 240 -25.72 16.03 -12.12
C GLU A 240 -25.63 16.09 -10.60
N ASN A 241 -26.61 16.72 -9.96
CA ASN A 241 -26.70 16.77 -8.52
C ASN A 241 -26.88 15.38 -7.90
N SER A 242 -27.75 14.52 -8.47
CA SER A 242 -27.88 13.13 -8.01
C SER A 242 -26.58 12.35 -8.08
N THR A 243 -25.74 12.60 -9.09
CA THR A 243 -24.41 11.95 -9.19
C THR A 243 -23.47 12.42 -8.09
N ARG A 244 -23.52 13.70 -7.73
CA ARG A 244 -22.72 14.26 -6.63
C ARG A 244 -23.15 13.68 -5.29
N GLU A 245 -24.45 13.73 -4.98
CA GLU A 245 -24.98 13.20 -3.72
C GLU A 245 -24.77 11.68 -3.59
N LEU A 246 -24.80 10.92 -4.70
CA LEU A 246 -24.43 9.52 -4.70
C LEU A 246 -22.97 9.33 -4.30
N GLY A 247 -22.08 10.19 -4.75
CA GLY A 247 -20.66 10.19 -4.35
C GLY A 247 -20.50 10.43 -2.86
N ASP A 248 -21.18 11.43 -2.31
CA ASP A 248 -21.12 11.80 -0.91
C ASP A 248 -21.72 10.71 -0.01
N PHE A 249 -22.84 10.10 -0.43
CA PHE A 249 -23.43 8.94 0.23
C PHE A 249 -22.46 7.74 0.29
N ILE A 250 -21.84 7.37 -0.84
CA ILE A 250 -20.85 6.27 -0.86
C ILE A 250 -19.66 6.61 0.04
N PHE A 251 -19.17 7.85 0.01
CA PHE A 251 -18.06 8.30 0.83
C PHE A 251 -18.39 8.23 2.33
N SER A 252 -19.61 8.59 2.74
CA SER A 252 -20.08 8.48 4.13
C SER A 252 -20.18 7.02 4.59
N VAL A 253 -20.67 6.11 3.73
CA VAL A 253 -20.71 4.67 4.02
C VAL A 253 -19.32 4.08 4.19
N ILE A 254 -18.35 4.49 3.35
CA ILE A 254 -16.95 4.06 3.47
C ILE A 254 -16.37 4.54 4.81
N ASN A 255 -16.70 5.76 5.22
CA ASN A 255 -16.26 6.30 6.52
C ASN A 255 -16.85 5.50 7.70
N ALA A 256 -18.12 5.17 7.64
CA ALA A 256 -18.74 4.29 8.64
C ALA A 256 -17.99 2.94 8.70
N ALA A 257 -17.77 2.29 7.55
CA ALA A 257 -17.02 1.03 7.50
C ALA A 257 -15.64 1.16 8.17
N ARG A 258 -14.90 2.23 7.91
CA ARG A 258 -13.59 2.50 8.50
C ARG A 258 -13.67 2.61 10.03
N LEU A 259 -14.62 3.36 10.56
CA LEU A 259 -14.80 3.53 12.01
C LEU A 259 -15.10 2.21 12.73
N TYR A 260 -15.83 1.31 12.07
CA TYR A 260 -16.08 -0.05 12.56
C TYR A 260 -14.98 -1.05 12.19
N LYS A 261 -13.83 -0.57 11.66
CA LYS A 261 -12.67 -1.41 11.26
C LYS A 261 -13.03 -2.47 10.22
N LEU A 262 -13.98 -2.18 9.35
CA LEU A 262 -14.35 -3.00 8.22
C LEU A 262 -13.66 -2.47 6.96
N ASN A 263 -13.12 -3.38 6.15
CA ASN A 263 -12.60 -3.00 4.84
C ASN A 263 -13.77 -3.04 3.83
N PRO A 264 -14.19 -1.89 3.26
CA PRO A 264 -15.35 -1.82 2.39
C PRO A 264 -15.11 -2.48 1.03
N ASP A 265 -13.88 -2.45 0.51
CA ASP A 265 -13.52 -3.10 -0.75
C ASP A 265 -13.61 -4.63 -0.62
N ASN A 266 -12.97 -5.20 0.39
CA ASN A 266 -13.07 -6.63 0.68
C ASN A 266 -14.51 -7.07 0.96
N ALA A 267 -15.31 -6.23 1.58
CA ALA A 267 -16.73 -6.54 1.89
C ALA A 267 -17.56 -6.57 0.61
N LEU A 268 -17.37 -5.60 -0.28
CA LEU A 268 -18.05 -5.52 -1.57
C LEU A 268 -17.64 -6.69 -2.46
N GLU A 269 -16.34 -7.02 -2.54
CA GLU A 269 -15.86 -8.14 -3.35
C GLU A 269 -16.45 -9.49 -2.87
N LYS A 270 -16.50 -9.74 -1.58
CA LYS A 270 -17.20 -10.93 -1.05
C LYS A 270 -18.67 -11.00 -1.49
N THR A 271 -19.32 -9.85 -1.61
CA THR A 271 -20.70 -9.76 -2.06
C THR A 271 -20.80 -10.01 -3.55
N ASN A 272 -19.87 -9.49 -4.37
CA ASN A 272 -19.77 -9.77 -5.80
C ASN A 272 -19.63 -11.27 -6.04
N GLN A 273 -18.67 -11.91 -5.39
CA GLN A 273 -18.43 -13.36 -5.50
C GLN A 273 -19.65 -14.19 -5.07
N LYS A 274 -20.36 -13.75 -4.02
CA LYS A 274 -21.60 -14.38 -3.59
C LYS A 274 -22.68 -14.26 -4.65
N PHE A 275 -22.83 -13.08 -5.26
CA PHE A 275 -23.80 -12.84 -6.33
C PHE A 275 -23.49 -13.71 -7.56
N ILE A 276 -22.25 -13.70 -8.04
CA ILE A 276 -21.80 -14.49 -9.18
C ILE A 276 -22.11 -15.98 -8.98
N ARG A 277 -21.74 -16.55 -7.81
CA ARG A 277 -22.03 -17.96 -7.52
C ARG A 277 -23.53 -18.28 -7.55
N ARG A 278 -24.36 -17.36 -7.02
CA ARG A 278 -25.82 -17.56 -7.01
C ARG A 278 -26.41 -17.43 -8.39
N PHE A 279 -25.92 -16.49 -9.17
CA PHE A 279 -26.37 -16.29 -10.55
C PHE A 279 -25.99 -17.49 -11.43
N ASN A 280 -24.75 -17.94 -11.38
CA ASN A 280 -24.31 -19.14 -12.11
C ASN A 280 -25.13 -20.38 -11.73
N TYR A 281 -25.48 -20.52 -10.44
CA TYR A 281 -26.38 -21.62 -10.03
C TYR A 281 -27.77 -21.53 -10.68
N VAL A 282 -28.34 -20.35 -10.77
CA VAL A 282 -29.64 -20.12 -11.43
C VAL A 282 -29.51 -20.39 -12.93
N GLU A 283 -28.46 -19.91 -13.58
CA GLU A 283 -28.17 -20.11 -15.00
C GLU A 283 -28.04 -21.60 -15.33
N ASP A 284 -27.22 -22.34 -14.59
CA ASP A 284 -27.04 -23.79 -14.77
C ASP A 284 -28.36 -24.56 -14.63
N HIS A 285 -29.24 -24.15 -13.70
CA HIS A 285 -30.54 -24.79 -13.51
C HIS A 285 -31.54 -24.45 -14.61
N SER A 286 -31.53 -23.21 -15.11
CA SER A 286 -32.39 -22.81 -16.23
C SER A 286 -32.01 -23.53 -17.52
N LEU A 287 -30.71 -23.60 -17.81
CA LEU A 287 -30.17 -24.31 -18.98
C LEU A 287 -30.52 -25.81 -18.95
N LYS A 288 -30.40 -26.47 -17.78
CA LYS A 288 -30.77 -27.87 -17.59
C LYS A 288 -32.27 -28.12 -17.81
N GLN A 289 -33.12 -27.10 -17.63
CA GLN A 289 -34.57 -27.16 -17.89
C GLN A 289 -34.95 -26.71 -19.31
N GLY A 290 -33.95 -26.40 -20.15
CA GLY A 290 -34.22 -25.91 -21.52
C GLY A 290 -34.83 -24.52 -21.56
N LYS A 291 -34.68 -23.73 -20.50
CA LYS A 291 -35.18 -22.36 -20.41
C LYS A 291 -34.00 -21.39 -20.57
N ASN A 292 -34.19 -20.34 -21.34
CA ASN A 292 -33.30 -19.19 -21.34
C ASN A 292 -33.57 -18.33 -20.07
N LEU A 293 -32.53 -17.67 -19.55
CA LEU A 293 -32.65 -16.71 -18.47
C LEU A 293 -33.45 -15.49 -18.92
#